data_f54e53dafb460be0cd3904343acda47b
#
_entry.id   f54e53dafb460be0cd3904343acda47b
#
_cell.length_a   1.000
_cell.length_b   1.000
_cell.length_c   1.000
_cell.angle_alpha   90.00
_cell.angle_beta   90.00
_cell.angle_gamma   90.00
#
_symmetry.space_group_name_H-M   'P 1'
#
loop_
_entity.id
_entity.type
_entity.pdbx_description
1 polymer ?
#
loop_
_entity_poly.entity_id
_entity_poly.type
_entity_poly.pdbx_seq_one_letter_code
_entity_poly.pdbx_strand_id
1 'polypeptide(L)'
;MRRLPAFLCSLVFAIALGTAAFGQSADLATTTNKTVVDGVVNTAEYSFSKSFDELSLYANRTADALYFGVVGNTSGWVSVGLGSLKMDGATIFIGFVGSDGKVQFKPQAGSGHSHRDVSGAVAATIISYAMKESGGKTTLEIALKPAAYIAAGQSVLQLIYAMGTEKSFIPRHMFRGALSIPLPK
;
A
#
# COMPACT_ATOMS: atom_id res chain seq x y z
N MET A 1 10.50 -11.44 -74.52
CA MET A 1 9.89 -10.44 -73.61
C MET A 1 9.80 -11.03 -72.21
N ARG A 2 10.75 -10.72 -71.33
CA ARG A 2 10.81 -11.20 -69.93
C ARG A 2 10.29 -10.09 -69.05
N ARG A 3 9.21 -10.35 -68.29
CA ARG A 3 8.66 -9.44 -67.28
C ARG A 3 9.34 -9.72 -65.94
N LEU A 4 9.98 -8.69 -65.33
CA LEU A 4 10.48 -8.72 -63.95
C LEU A 4 9.32 -8.52 -63.00
N PRO A 5 9.30 -9.24 -61.86
CA PRO A 5 8.36 -8.94 -60.79
C PRO A 5 8.92 -7.80 -59.91
N ALA A 6 8.05 -6.84 -59.61
CA ALA A 6 8.33 -5.77 -58.67
C ALA A 6 8.24 -6.30 -57.24
N PHE A 7 9.35 -6.23 -56.48
CA PHE A 7 9.38 -6.49 -55.03
C PHE A 7 8.85 -5.27 -54.31
N LEU A 8 7.70 -5.40 -53.66
CA LEU A 8 7.13 -4.42 -52.77
C LEU A 8 7.81 -4.61 -51.40
N CYS A 9 8.72 -3.71 -51.03
CA CYS A 9 9.37 -3.69 -49.72
C CYS A 9 8.44 -3.00 -48.71
N SER A 10 7.69 -3.78 -47.90
CA SER A 10 6.86 -3.26 -46.82
C SER A 10 7.74 -2.90 -45.62
N LEU A 11 7.93 -1.62 -45.41
CA LEU A 11 8.63 -1.06 -44.24
C LEU A 11 7.68 -1.15 -43.01
N VAL A 12 7.91 -2.14 -42.15
CA VAL A 12 7.20 -2.24 -40.86
C VAL A 12 7.85 -1.27 -39.89
N PHE A 13 7.15 -0.19 -39.58
CA PHE A 13 7.55 0.77 -38.57
C PHE A 13 7.16 0.19 -37.17
N ALA A 14 8.12 -0.41 -36.48
CA ALA A 14 7.93 -0.84 -35.10
C ALA A 14 7.96 0.39 -34.18
N ILE A 15 6.79 0.84 -33.73
CA ILE A 15 6.69 1.84 -32.66
C ILE A 15 7.04 1.13 -31.35
N ALA A 16 8.24 1.34 -30.85
CA ALA A 16 8.64 0.96 -29.51
C ALA A 16 7.93 1.89 -28.52
N LEU A 17 6.81 1.44 -27.91
CA LEU A 17 6.28 2.09 -26.71
C LEU A 17 7.27 1.88 -25.58
N GLY A 18 8.10 2.89 -25.33
CA GLY A 18 8.93 2.95 -24.15
C GLY A 18 8.04 3.07 -22.91
N THR A 19 7.89 1.98 -22.17
CA THR A 19 7.35 2.05 -20.81
C THR A 19 8.37 2.82 -19.96
N ALA A 20 8.05 4.07 -19.61
CA ALA A 20 8.80 4.80 -18.60
C ALA A 20 8.64 4.02 -17.28
N ALA A 21 9.67 3.27 -16.90
CA ALA A 21 9.78 2.74 -15.55
C ALA A 21 9.97 3.93 -14.62
N PHE A 22 8.91 4.36 -13.95
CA PHE A 22 9.04 5.30 -12.84
C PHE A 22 9.86 4.61 -11.77
N GLY A 23 11.12 5.02 -11.61
CA GLY A 23 11.99 4.55 -10.54
C GLY A 23 11.32 4.86 -9.21
N GLN A 24 11.04 3.82 -8.42
CA GLN A 24 10.49 4.00 -7.07
C GLN A 24 11.54 4.69 -6.21
N SER A 25 11.14 5.77 -5.54
CA SER A 25 12.01 6.54 -4.67
C SER A 25 12.35 5.75 -3.40
N ALA A 26 13.54 6.01 -2.84
CA ALA A 26 13.90 5.50 -1.50
C ALA A 26 13.23 6.32 -0.38
N ASP A 27 12.55 7.40 -0.70
CA ASP A 27 11.86 8.32 0.21
C ASP A 27 10.39 8.55 -0.20
N LEU A 28 9.63 9.20 0.68
CA LEU A 28 8.22 9.54 0.47
C LEU A 28 8.07 11.05 0.26
N ALA A 29 8.53 11.52 -0.89
CA ALA A 29 8.33 12.89 -1.33
C ALA A 29 6.84 13.20 -1.57
N THR A 30 6.46 14.47 -1.42
CA THR A 30 5.11 14.90 -1.80
C THR A 30 4.98 14.94 -3.32
N THR A 31 3.97 14.28 -3.87
CA THR A 31 3.68 14.22 -5.30
C THR A 31 2.32 14.86 -5.61
N THR A 32 2.04 15.07 -6.89
CA THR A 32 0.72 15.48 -7.37
C THR A 32 -0.15 14.30 -7.81
N ASN A 33 0.44 13.11 -7.98
CA ASN A 33 -0.28 11.92 -8.39
C ASN A 33 -1.13 11.40 -7.24
N LYS A 34 -2.42 11.22 -7.49
CA LYS A 34 -3.34 10.61 -6.53
C LYS A 34 -3.37 9.10 -6.75
N THR A 35 -3.42 8.37 -5.64
CA THR A 35 -3.66 6.93 -5.65
C THR A 35 -5.17 6.67 -5.66
N VAL A 36 -5.61 5.74 -6.47
CA VAL A 36 -6.99 5.23 -6.46
C VAL A 36 -7.09 4.16 -5.38
N VAL A 37 -8.00 4.33 -4.44
CA VAL A 37 -8.22 3.38 -3.33
C VAL A 37 -9.37 2.46 -3.71
N ASP A 38 -9.07 1.34 -4.38
CA ASP A 38 -10.06 0.39 -4.91
C ASP A 38 -9.82 -1.08 -4.51
N GLY A 39 -8.77 -1.31 -3.70
CA GLY A 39 -8.36 -2.65 -3.25
C GLY A 39 -7.44 -3.36 -4.23
N VAL A 40 -6.93 -2.67 -5.25
CA VAL A 40 -5.98 -3.21 -6.24
C VAL A 40 -4.78 -2.29 -6.38
N VAL A 41 -3.64 -2.69 -5.85
CA VAL A 41 -2.42 -1.89 -5.97
C VAL A 41 -1.97 -1.81 -7.43
N ASN A 42 -2.04 -0.61 -8.00
CA ASN A 42 -1.37 -0.25 -9.23
C ASN A 42 -0.04 0.44 -8.87
N THR A 43 1.08 -0.22 -9.15
CA THR A 43 2.41 0.27 -8.73
C THR A 43 2.77 1.64 -9.29
N ALA A 44 2.19 2.06 -10.42
CA ALA A 44 2.40 3.38 -11.01
C ALA A 44 1.78 4.53 -10.20
N GLU A 45 0.88 4.24 -9.27
CA GLU A 45 0.22 5.23 -8.40
C GLU A 45 0.99 5.50 -7.11
N TYR A 46 2.04 4.72 -6.83
CA TYR A 46 2.82 4.80 -5.61
C TYR A 46 4.24 5.28 -5.87
N SER A 47 4.69 6.31 -5.15
CA SER A 47 6.05 6.84 -5.25
C SER A 47 7.07 6.02 -4.50
N PHE A 48 6.64 5.25 -3.50
CA PHE A 48 7.47 4.37 -2.67
C PHE A 48 6.92 2.94 -2.69
N SER A 49 7.83 1.95 -2.76
CA SER A 49 7.47 0.57 -2.46
C SER A 49 8.62 -0.18 -1.83
N LYS A 50 8.26 -1.21 -1.06
CA LYS A 50 9.19 -2.16 -0.47
C LYS A 50 8.56 -3.54 -0.48
N SER A 51 9.22 -4.49 -1.11
CA SER A 51 8.82 -5.90 -1.09
C SER A 51 9.65 -6.67 -0.06
N PHE A 52 8.97 -7.56 0.64
CA PHE A 52 9.52 -8.54 1.56
C PHE A 52 9.05 -9.92 1.08
N ASP A 53 9.51 -10.99 1.70
CA ASP A 53 9.22 -12.35 1.23
C ASP A 53 7.72 -12.63 1.11
N GLU A 54 6.93 -12.21 2.10
CA GLU A 54 5.50 -12.53 2.18
C GLU A 54 4.56 -11.32 2.05
N LEU A 55 5.12 -10.11 2.01
CA LEU A 55 4.34 -8.89 2.01
C LEU A 55 5.02 -7.81 1.18
N SER A 56 4.23 -7.04 0.44
CA SER A 56 4.68 -5.81 -0.21
C SER A 56 3.95 -4.60 0.37
N LEU A 57 4.71 -3.55 0.64
CA LEU A 57 4.22 -2.27 1.14
C LEU A 57 4.43 -1.20 0.06
N TYR A 58 3.41 -0.41 -0.15
CA TYR A 58 3.39 0.74 -1.06
C TYR A 58 2.99 1.98 -0.30
N ALA A 59 3.57 3.13 -0.65
CA ALA A 59 3.16 4.41 -0.08
C ALA A 59 3.20 5.52 -1.13
N ASN A 60 2.30 6.47 -0.99
CA ASN A 60 2.29 7.70 -1.76
C ASN A 60 1.84 8.85 -0.85
N ARG A 61 2.35 10.06 -1.12
CA ARG A 61 2.01 11.25 -0.36
C ARG A 61 1.67 12.39 -1.30
N THR A 62 0.50 12.99 -1.07
CA THR A 62 0.12 14.27 -1.69
C THR A 62 -0.04 15.33 -0.61
N ALA A 63 -0.36 16.56 -0.97
CA ALA A 63 -0.69 17.60 -0.01
C ALA A 63 -1.91 17.21 0.86
N ASP A 64 -2.87 16.50 0.28
CA ASP A 64 -4.18 16.23 0.89
C ASP A 64 -4.30 14.84 1.51
N ALA A 65 -3.47 13.88 1.08
CA ALA A 65 -3.59 12.49 1.50
C ALA A 65 -2.25 11.76 1.60
N LEU A 66 -2.19 10.84 2.56
CA LEU A 66 -1.14 9.86 2.75
C LEU A 66 -1.74 8.49 2.45
N TYR A 67 -1.24 7.83 1.42
CA TYR A 67 -1.75 6.56 0.93
C TYR A 67 -0.83 5.41 1.30
N PHE A 68 -1.43 4.29 1.67
CA PHE A 68 -0.72 3.01 1.81
C PHE A 68 -1.45 1.91 1.06
N GLY A 69 -0.66 1.05 0.40
CA GLY A 69 -1.07 -0.23 -0.13
C GLY A 69 -0.30 -1.33 0.58
N VAL A 70 -0.99 -2.33 1.10
CA VAL A 70 -0.39 -3.52 1.73
C VAL A 70 -0.92 -4.74 1.01
N VAL A 71 -0.01 -5.52 0.42
CA VAL A 71 -0.35 -6.76 -0.27
C VAL A 71 0.35 -7.91 0.44
N GLY A 72 -0.41 -8.80 1.06
CA GLY A 72 0.11 -9.98 1.75
C GLY A 72 -0.18 -11.26 0.98
N ASN A 73 0.77 -12.21 0.95
CA ASN A 73 0.58 -13.57 0.42
C ASN A 73 -0.26 -14.40 1.40
N THR A 74 -1.50 -14.00 1.61
CA THR A 74 -2.45 -14.62 2.53
C THR A 74 -3.87 -14.36 2.10
N SER A 75 -4.81 -15.25 2.40
CA SER A 75 -6.24 -14.96 2.38
C SER A 75 -6.78 -14.46 3.73
N GLY A 76 -5.91 -14.32 4.74
CA GLY A 76 -6.23 -13.76 6.04
C GLY A 76 -6.10 -12.25 6.10
N TRP A 77 -5.75 -11.72 7.27
CA TRP A 77 -5.64 -10.27 7.50
C TRP A 77 -4.28 -9.68 7.12
N VAL A 78 -4.28 -8.42 6.72
CA VAL A 78 -3.10 -7.57 6.54
C VAL A 78 -3.24 -6.29 7.35
N SER A 79 -2.11 -5.67 7.71
CA SER A 79 -2.11 -4.42 8.49
C SER A 79 -0.92 -3.52 8.18
N VAL A 80 -1.14 -2.22 8.39
CA VAL A 80 -0.12 -1.19 8.52
C VAL A 80 -0.37 -0.40 9.81
N GLY A 81 0.67 -0.10 10.56
CA GLY A 81 0.60 0.72 11.76
C GLY A 81 1.55 1.91 11.65
N LEU A 82 1.13 3.09 12.05
CA LEU A 82 1.86 4.35 11.89
C LEU A 82 2.22 4.96 13.24
N GLY A 83 3.31 5.72 13.28
CA GLY A 83 3.75 6.51 14.42
C GLY A 83 4.77 5.80 15.34
N SER A 84 5.07 4.53 15.11
CA SER A 84 6.03 3.77 15.91
C SER A 84 6.66 2.64 15.09
N LEU A 85 7.88 2.23 15.47
CA LEU A 85 8.53 1.01 14.97
C LEU A 85 8.17 -0.24 15.77
N LYS A 86 7.26 -0.10 16.73
CA LYS A 86 6.75 -1.18 17.59
C LYS A 86 5.22 -1.12 17.57
N MET A 87 4.58 -2.20 18.03
CA MET A 87 3.14 -2.19 18.23
C MET A 87 2.73 -1.13 19.25
N ASP A 88 3.51 -1.00 20.33
CA ASP A 88 3.32 0.04 21.33
C ASP A 88 3.44 1.45 20.72
N GLY A 89 2.39 2.26 20.90
CA GLY A 89 2.29 3.61 20.36
C GLY A 89 1.88 3.69 18.88
N ALA A 90 1.72 2.58 18.17
CA ALA A 90 1.27 2.60 16.78
C ALA A 90 -0.25 2.76 16.67
N THR A 91 -0.69 3.56 15.70
CA THR A 91 -2.07 3.51 15.18
C THR A 91 -2.10 2.48 14.06
N ILE A 92 -2.85 1.41 14.24
CA ILE A 92 -2.86 0.22 13.38
C ILE A 92 -4.15 0.19 12.57
N PHE A 93 -4.03 -0.02 11.27
CA PHE A 93 -5.12 -0.27 10.35
C PHE A 93 -5.03 -1.72 9.90
N ILE A 94 -6.00 -2.53 10.28
CA ILE A 94 -6.01 -3.97 10.07
C ILE A 94 -7.32 -4.39 9.41
N GLY A 95 -7.25 -5.36 8.48
CA GLY A 95 -8.45 -5.89 7.86
C GLY A 95 -8.24 -7.17 7.08
N PHE A 96 -9.34 -7.77 6.69
CA PHE A 96 -9.43 -8.96 5.83
C PHE A 96 -10.76 -8.95 5.07
N VAL A 97 -10.87 -9.82 4.07
CA VAL A 97 -12.16 -10.10 3.39
C VAL A 97 -12.73 -11.39 3.97
N GLY A 98 -13.90 -11.28 4.56
CA GLY A 98 -14.61 -12.41 5.17
C GLY A 98 -14.97 -13.50 4.16
N SER A 99 -15.34 -14.67 4.63
CA SER A 99 -15.79 -15.78 3.76
C SER A 99 -17.09 -15.46 3.01
N ASP A 100 -17.85 -14.47 3.50
CA ASP A 100 -19.04 -13.92 2.85
C ASP A 100 -18.73 -12.82 1.83
N GLY A 101 -17.44 -12.55 1.55
CA GLY A 101 -16.98 -11.51 0.65
C GLY A 101 -17.01 -10.09 1.25
N LYS A 102 -17.44 -9.92 2.50
CA LYS A 102 -17.51 -8.60 3.13
C LYS A 102 -16.18 -8.18 3.72
N VAL A 103 -15.82 -6.94 3.51
CA VAL A 103 -14.65 -6.33 4.12
C VAL A 103 -14.86 -6.17 5.63
N GLN A 104 -13.91 -6.69 6.40
CA GLN A 104 -13.77 -6.48 7.82
C GLN A 104 -12.54 -5.60 8.05
N PHE A 105 -12.74 -4.39 8.55
CA PHE A 105 -11.66 -3.41 8.74
C PHE A 105 -11.83 -2.69 10.07
N LYS A 106 -10.71 -2.49 10.78
CA LYS A 106 -10.68 -1.81 12.07
C LYS A 106 -9.46 -0.93 12.22
N PRO A 107 -9.61 0.33 12.66
CA PRO A 107 -8.53 1.09 13.25
C PRO A 107 -8.33 0.64 14.70
N GLN A 108 -7.07 0.46 15.11
CA GLN A 108 -6.68 0.01 16.45
C GLN A 108 -5.51 0.84 16.99
N ALA A 109 -5.38 0.88 18.31
CA ALA A 109 -4.22 1.44 18.99
C ALA A 109 -3.40 0.34 19.66
N GLY A 110 -2.11 0.34 19.40
CA GLY A 110 -1.16 -0.55 20.06
C GLY A 110 -0.77 -0.05 21.43
N SER A 111 -0.68 -0.96 22.41
CA SER A 111 -0.21 -0.71 23.77
C SER A 111 0.56 -1.93 24.27
N GLY A 112 1.86 -1.79 24.49
CA GLY A 112 2.74 -2.90 24.81
C GLY A 112 2.70 -3.98 23.72
N HIS A 113 2.29 -5.19 24.08
CA HIS A 113 2.16 -6.33 23.18
C HIS A 113 0.70 -6.63 22.77
N SER A 114 -0.22 -5.71 23.00
CA SER A 114 -1.63 -5.83 22.65
C SER A 114 -2.10 -4.63 21.83
N HIS A 115 -3.25 -4.77 21.20
CA HIS A 115 -3.94 -3.69 20.49
C HIS A 115 -5.43 -3.77 20.77
N ARG A 116 -6.09 -2.63 20.68
CA ARG A 116 -7.53 -2.49 20.94
C ARG A 116 -8.20 -1.64 19.86
N ASP A 117 -9.45 -1.91 19.59
CA ASP A 117 -10.24 -1.09 18.68
C ASP A 117 -10.31 0.36 19.18
N VAL A 118 -10.20 1.29 18.25
CA VAL A 118 -10.36 2.74 18.51
C VAL A 118 -11.37 3.31 17.54
N SER A 119 -12.02 4.38 17.97
CA SER A 119 -13.05 5.09 17.21
C SER A 119 -12.81 6.61 17.32
N GLY A 120 -13.75 7.39 16.82
CA GLY A 120 -13.73 8.83 16.98
C GLY A 120 -12.57 9.50 16.25
N ALA A 121 -11.60 10.06 16.97
CA ALA A 121 -10.51 10.85 16.41
C ALA A 121 -9.69 10.09 15.36
N VAL A 122 -9.39 8.81 15.59
CA VAL A 122 -8.63 7.99 14.62
C VAL A 122 -9.48 7.71 13.38
N ALA A 123 -10.74 7.33 13.55
CA ALA A 123 -11.64 7.11 12.42
C ALA A 123 -11.78 8.37 11.55
N ALA A 124 -11.78 9.56 12.16
CA ALA A 124 -11.83 10.84 11.46
C ALA A 124 -10.58 11.18 10.63
N THR A 125 -9.47 10.44 10.81
CA THR A 125 -8.25 10.59 9.99
C THR A 125 -8.31 9.79 8.70
N ILE A 126 -9.21 8.81 8.60
CA ILE A 126 -9.38 7.96 7.43
C ILE A 126 -10.18 8.73 6.39
N ILE A 127 -9.61 8.91 5.18
CA ILE A 127 -10.30 9.51 4.04
C ILE A 127 -11.10 8.43 3.31
N SER A 128 -10.44 7.31 2.99
CA SER A 128 -11.05 6.13 2.38
C SER A 128 -10.21 4.90 2.63
N TYR A 129 -10.82 3.73 2.47
CA TYR A 129 -10.11 2.45 2.40
C TYR A 129 -10.84 1.49 1.47
N ALA A 130 -10.11 0.54 0.92
CA ALA A 130 -10.65 -0.58 0.17
C ALA A 130 -9.82 -1.83 0.42
N MET A 131 -10.48 -2.98 0.35
CA MET A 131 -9.81 -4.28 0.47
C MET A 131 -10.32 -5.25 -0.57
N LYS A 132 -9.41 -6.11 -1.02
CA LYS A 132 -9.73 -7.22 -1.92
C LYS A 132 -8.90 -8.44 -1.54
N GLU A 133 -9.51 -9.60 -1.63
CA GLU A 133 -8.83 -10.89 -1.57
C GLU A 133 -8.99 -11.57 -2.94
N SER A 134 -7.90 -11.96 -3.54
CA SER A 134 -7.90 -12.63 -4.83
C SER A 134 -6.63 -13.44 -5.01
N GLY A 135 -6.75 -14.68 -5.48
CA GLY A 135 -5.62 -15.55 -5.78
C GLY A 135 -4.72 -15.84 -4.58
N GLY A 136 -5.27 -15.94 -3.37
CA GLY A 136 -4.52 -16.18 -2.14
C GLY A 136 -3.76 -14.95 -1.63
N LYS A 137 -4.08 -13.76 -2.13
CA LYS A 137 -3.51 -12.49 -1.67
C LYS A 137 -4.59 -11.58 -1.14
N THR A 138 -4.33 -11.00 0.04
CA THR A 138 -5.16 -9.93 0.60
C THR A 138 -4.47 -8.59 0.39
N THR A 139 -5.21 -7.64 -0.16
CA THR A 139 -4.79 -6.25 -0.36
C THR A 139 -5.60 -5.33 0.54
N LEU A 140 -4.92 -4.40 1.21
CA LEU A 140 -5.51 -3.24 1.87
C LEU A 140 -4.95 -1.99 1.19
N GLU A 141 -5.80 -1.12 0.73
CA GLU A 141 -5.45 0.26 0.38
C GLU A 141 -6.16 1.21 1.32
N ILE A 142 -5.45 2.25 1.77
CA ILE A 142 -5.99 3.26 2.68
C ILE A 142 -5.44 4.64 2.36
N ALA A 143 -6.29 5.64 2.39
CA ALA A 143 -5.96 7.06 2.33
C ALA A 143 -6.25 7.71 3.69
N LEU A 144 -5.28 8.45 4.21
CA LEU A 144 -5.29 9.08 5.52
C LEU A 144 -5.01 10.57 5.42
N LYS A 145 -5.46 11.36 6.38
CA LYS A 145 -5.10 12.78 6.51
C LYS A 145 -3.63 12.91 6.93
N PRO A 146 -2.74 13.54 6.13
CA PRO A 146 -1.30 13.58 6.41
C PRO A 146 -0.97 14.21 7.76
N ALA A 147 -1.63 15.30 8.13
CA ALA A 147 -1.38 16.03 9.37
C ALA A 147 -1.62 15.21 10.66
N ALA A 148 -2.31 14.07 10.56
CA ALA A 148 -2.51 13.16 11.70
C ALA A 148 -1.29 12.27 11.98
N TYR A 149 -0.40 12.09 10.99
CA TYR A 149 0.71 11.12 11.04
C TYR A 149 2.06 11.71 10.70
N ILE A 150 2.10 12.90 10.13
CA ILE A 150 3.32 13.62 9.77
C ILE A 150 3.26 15.01 10.39
N ALA A 151 4.06 15.21 11.44
CA ALA A 151 4.18 16.51 12.09
C ALA A 151 5.01 17.48 11.21
N ALA A 152 4.81 18.78 11.42
CA ALA A 152 5.62 19.80 10.75
C ALA A 152 7.11 19.61 11.08
N GLY A 153 7.95 19.57 10.03
CA GLY A 153 9.39 19.34 10.17
C GLY A 153 9.82 17.89 10.42
N GLN A 154 8.89 16.96 10.48
CA GLN A 154 9.21 15.54 10.60
C GLN A 154 9.95 15.05 9.34
N SER A 155 11.09 14.39 9.54
CA SER A 155 11.96 13.93 8.46
C SER A 155 11.87 12.43 8.18
N VAL A 156 11.15 11.67 9.01
CA VAL A 156 11.02 10.22 8.88
C VAL A 156 9.62 9.78 9.29
N LEU A 157 8.97 8.97 8.48
CA LEU A 157 7.75 8.27 8.83
C LEU A 157 8.08 6.88 9.37
N GLN A 158 7.71 6.61 10.61
CA GLN A 158 7.87 5.31 11.24
C GLN A 158 6.59 4.49 11.08
N LEU A 159 6.73 3.24 10.69
CA LEU A 159 5.61 2.33 10.53
C LEU A 159 5.98 0.88 10.84
N ILE A 160 4.95 0.11 11.14
CA ILE A 160 4.98 -1.35 11.24
C ILE A 160 4.02 -1.94 10.22
N TYR A 161 4.28 -3.18 9.83
CA TYR A 161 3.40 -3.94 8.95
C TYR A 161 3.32 -5.39 9.43
N ALA A 162 2.20 -6.03 9.17
CA ALA A 162 2.02 -7.43 9.52
C ALA A 162 0.92 -8.09 8.68
N MET A 163 0.94 -9.41 8.65
CA MET A 163 -0.14 -10.23 8.11
C MET A 163 -0.31 -11.51 8.92
N GLY A 164 -1.50 -12.08 8.85
CA GLY A 164 -1.84 -13.37 9.45
C GLY A 164 -2.65 -14.23 8.48
N THR A 165 -2.76 -15.52 8.77
CA THR A 165 -3.42 -16.50 7.89
C THR A 165 -4.93 -16.57 8.08
N GLU A 166 -5.43 -16.07 9.19
CA GLU A 166 -6.83 -16.22 9.58
C GLU A 166 -7.70 -15.01 9.16
N LYS A 167 -8.93 -15.28 8.81
CA LYS A 167 -9.98 -14.25 8.60
C LYS A 167 -10.59 -13.84 9.95
N SER A 168 -9.73 -13.37 10.85
CA SER A 168 -10.06 -12.98 12.22
C SER A 168 -9.03 -11.99 12.76
N PHE A 169 -9.43 -11.13 13.71
CA PHE A 169 -8.54 -10.16 14.37
C PHE A 169 -7.84 -10.72 15.62
N ILE A 170 -8.11 -11.97 15.99
CA ILE A 170 -7.61 -12.59 17.24
C ILE A 170 -6.24 -13.26 17.07
N PRO A 171 -5.98 -14.06 16.00
CA PRO A 171 -4.73 -14.79 15.87
C PRO A 171 -3.52 -13.87 15.66
N ARG A 172 -2.37 -14.37 16.11
CA ARG A 172 -1.09 -13.68 15.94
C ARG A 172 -0.72 -13.56 14.46
N HIS A 173 0.10 -12.55 14.15
CA HIS A 173 0.72 -12.40 12.84
C HIS A 173 1.61 -13.63 12.51
N MET A 174 1.59 -14.01 11.24
CA MET A 174 2.52 -14.96 10.64
C MET A 174 3.80 -14.24 10.18
N PHE A 175 3.67 -13.03 9.65
CA PHE A 175 4.77 -12.20 9.19
C PHE A 175 4.58 -10.77 9.70
N ARG A 176 5.69 -10.12 10.07
CA ARG A 176 5.70 -8.74 10.56
C ARG A 176 7.04 -8.06 10.35
N GLY A 177 7.03 -6.76 10.35
CA GLY A 177 8.24 -5.95 10.35
C GLY A 177 7.98 -4.49 10.68
N ALA A 178 9.04 -3.72 10.63
CA ALA A 178 9.01 -2.28 10.82
C ALA A 178 9.86 -1.60 9.75
N LEU A 179 9.52 -0.35 9.43
CA LEU A 179 10.19 0.44 8.41
C LEU A 179 10.20 1.91 8.79
N SER A 180 11.31 2.57 8.49
CA SER A 180 11.44 4.03 8.52
C SER A 180 11.55 4.52 7.08
N ILE A 181 10.64 5.40 6.67
CA ILE A 181 10.65 6.00 5.34
C ILE A 181 11.08 7.47 5.47
N PRO A 182 12.15 7.91 4.80
CA PRO A 182 12.53 9.31 4.79
C PRO A 182 11.42 10.20 4.20
N LEU A 183 11.24 11.36 4.79
CA LEU A 183 10.32 12.41 4.33
C LEU A 183 11.18 13.61 3.91
N PRO A 184 11.46 13.77 2.63
CA PRO A 184 12.17 14.96 2.16
C PRO A 184 11.28 16.21 2.35
N LYS A 185 11.97 17.36 2.52
CA LYS A 185 11.33 18.68 2.67
C LYS A 185 10.68 19.15 1.40
#